data_618db86e17eafdd3314938e0e82a86bc
#
_entry.id   618db86e17eafdd3314938e0e82a86bc
#
_cell.length_a   1.000
_cell.length_b   1.000
_cell.length_c   1.000
_cell.angle_alpha   90.00
_cell.angle_beta   90.00
_cell.angle_gamma   90.00
#
_symmetry.space_group_name_H-M   'P 1'
#
loop_
_entity.id
_entity.type
_entity.pdbx_description
1 polymer ?
#
loop_
_entity_poly.entity_id
_entity_poly.type
_entity_poly.pdbx_seq_one_letter_code
_entity_poly.pdbx_strand_id
1 'polypeptide(L)'
;MGFSTVEYLASAIVDLEYHTNVPNDDIMAAQSRVLDQIGMPSEITMRHATPHFAHVFAGDGYSAGYYSYMWSEVMDADAFAAFEEIENPFDADLAQKLENTVLSKGGSVEPDVLYTQFRGRMPGIDALLQGRVLAT
;
A
#
# COMPACT_ATOMS: atom_id res chain seq x y z
N MET A 1 -9.18 -3.72 -12.48
CA MET A 1 -8.50 -3.11 -11.29
C MET A 1 -7.40 -2.09 -11.62
N GLY A 2 -6.87 -2.01 -12.87
CA GLY A 2 -5.81 -1.08 -13.24
C GLY A 2 -6.11 0.39 -12.93
N PHE A 3 -7.30 0.89 -13.27
CA PHE A 3 -7.71 2.28 -12.98
C PHE A 3 -7.52 2.65 -11.50
N SER A 4 -8.12 1.89 -10.58
CA SER A 4 -8.06 2.19 -9.14
C SER A 4 -6.65 2.06 -8.56
N THR A 5 -5.82 1.21 -9.16
CA THR A 5 -4.40 1.09 -8.77
C THR A 5 -3.62 2.33 -9.18
N VAL A 6 -3.78 2.80 -10.41
CA VAL A 6 -3.11 4.03 -10.90
C VAL A 6 -3.59 5.25 -10.11
N GLU A 7 -4.91 5.39 -9.90
CA GLU A 7 -5.50 6.49 -9.12
C GLU A 7 -4.93 6.55 -7.70
N TYR A 8 -4.79 5.41 -7.04
CA TYR A 8 -4.20 5.33 -5.70
C TYR A 8 -2.70 5.65 -5.71
N LEU A 9 -1.94 5.02 -6.61
CA LEU A 9 -0.49 5.22 -6.71
C LEU A 9 -0.13 6.67 -7.03
N ALA A 10 -0.89 7.34 -7.88
CA ALA A 10 -0.71 8.76 -8.15
C ALA A 10 -0.74 9.58 -6.86
N SER A 11 -1.71 9.36 -5.99
CA SER A 11 -1.82 10.06 -4.71
C SER A 11 -0.64 9.74 -3.77
N ALA A 12 -0.21 8.47 -3.70
CA ALA A 12 0.90 8.06 -2.86
C ALA A 12 2.25 8.64 -3.33
N ILE A 13 2.47 8.69 -4.66
CA ILE A 13 3.70 9.23 -5.24
C ILE A 13 3.76 10.76 -5.06
N VAL A 14 2.64 11.45 -5.26
CA VAL A 14 2.56 12.90 -5.00
C VAL A 14 2.81 13.21 -3.53
N ASP A 15 2.25 12.44 -2.59
CA ASP A 15 2.53 12.59 -1.17
C ASP A 15 4.03 12.47 -0.88
N LEU A 16 4.69 11.43 -1.35
CA LEU A 16 6.12 11.23 -1.18
C LEU A 16 6.94 12.34 -1.81
N GLU A 17 6.61 12.77 -3.02
CA GLU A 17 7.33 13.84 -3.72
C GLU A 17 7.30 15.15 -2.93
N TYR A 18 6.12 15.57 -2.46
CA TYR A 18 5.99 16.84 -1.73
C TYR A 18 6.66 16.82 -0.35
N HIS A 19 6.75 15.66 0.30
CA HIS A 19 7.43 15.54 1.60
C HIS A 19 8.93 15.28 1.48
N THR A 20 9.42 14.94 0.28
CA THR A 20 10.85 14.77 -0.02
C THR A 20 11.45 16.04 -0.62
N ASN A 21 10.71 16.71 -1.49
CA ASN A 21 11.16 17.89 -2.23
C ASN A 21 10.20 19.05 -2.01
N VAL A 22 10.72 20.22 -1.64
CA VAL A 22 9.92 21.45 -1.59
C VAL A 22 9.70 21.94 -3.02
N PRO A 23 8.45 22.00 -3.51
CA PRO A 23 8.19 22.52 -4.86
C PRO A 23 8.60 24.00 -4.96
N ASN A 24 9.29 24.36 -6.04
CA ASN A 24 9.65 25.74 -6.34
C ASN A 24 8.64 26.43 -7.28
N ASP A 25 7.65 25.70 -7.75
CA ASP A 25 6.62 26.10 -8.69
C ASP A 25 5.22 26.08 -8.04
N ASP A 26 4.23 26.46 -8.83
CA ASP A 26 2.83 26.32 -8.41
C ASP A 26 2.49 24.87 -8.07
N ILE A 27 1.73 24.69 -7.00
CA ILE A 27 1.38 23.37 -6.45
C ILE A 27 0.71 22.48 -7.51
N MET A 28 -0.21 23.03 -8.32
CA MET A 28 -0.89 22.25 -9.35
C MET A 28 0.04 21.92 -10.52
N ALA A 29 0.97 22.82 -10.86
CA ALA A 29 2.01 22.54 -11.85
C ALA A 29 2.97 21.46 -11.38
N ALA A 30 3.34 21.46 -10.11
CA ALA A 30 4.17 20.41 -9.50
C ALA A 30 3.44 19.07 -9.51
N GLN A 31 2.16 19.04 -9.14
CA GLN A 31 1.32 17.83 -9.23
C GLN A 31 1.32 17.28 -10.67
N SER A 32 1.02 18.13 -11.67
CA SER A 32 0.97 17.71 -13.07
C SER A 32 2.32 17.14 -13.53
N ARG A 33 3.43 17.74 -13.15
CA ARG A 33 4.77 17.23 -13.47
C ARG A 33 5.01 15.84 -12.92
N VAL A 34 4.60 15.58 -11.66
CA VAL A 34 4.73 14.25 -11.04
C VAL A 34 3.88 13.24 -11.78
N LEU A 35 2.64 13.58 -12.11
CA LEU A 35 1.72 12.69 -12.83
C LEU A 35 2.24 12.37 -14.25
N ASP A 36 2.80 13.36 -14.94
CA ASP A 36 3.43 13.17 -16.26
C ASP A 36 4.64 12.24 -16.19
N GLN A 37 5.47 12.38 -15.15
CA GLN A 37 6.65 11.52 -14.95
C GLN A 37 6.29 10.04 -14.75
N ILE A 38 5.17 9.74 -14.11
CA ILE A 38 4.68 8.37 -13.95
C ILE A 38 3.87 7.87 -15.15
N GLY A 39 3.69 8.70 -16.17
CA GLY A 39 2.92 8.37 -17.37
C GLY A 39 1.42 8.20 -17.09
N MET A 40 0.87 8.95 -16.14
CA MET A 40 -0.56 8.87 -15.82
C MET A 40 -1.39 9.31 -17.04
N PRO A 41 -2.36 8.49 -17.50
CA PRO A 41 -3.24 8.89 -18.58
C PRO A 41 -4.02 10.16 -18.24
N SER A 42 -4.15 11.08 -19.20
CA SER A 42 -4.84 12.37 -19.02
C SER A 42 -6.32 12.22 -18.67
N GLU A 43 -6.91 11.06 -18.98
CA GLU A 43 -8.29 10.70 -18.67
C GLU A 43 -8.50 10.31 -17.20
N ILE A 44 -7.42 10.04 -16.47
CA ILE A 44 -7.46 9.70 -15.04
C ILE A 44 -7.11 10.94 -14.23
N THR A 45 -8.10 11.48 -13.54
CA THR A 45 -7.86 12.57 -12.59
C THR A 45 -7.33 12.02 -11.28
N MET A 46 -6.31 12.67 -10.71
CA MET A 46 -5.86 12.34 -9.37
C MET A 46 -7.00 12.44 -8.36
N ARG A 47 -7.21 11.40 -7.57
CA ARG A 47 -8.33 11.28 -6.63
C ARG A 47 -8.37 12.42 -5.61
N HIS A 48 -7.21 12.82 -5.12
CA HIS A 48 -7.05 13.92 -4.16
C HIS A 48 -6.13 14.98 -4.77
N ALA A 49 -6.71 16.00 -5.41
CA ALA A 49 -5.91 17.15 -5.84
C ALA A 49 -5.14 17.71 -4.64
N THR A 50 -3.86 18.01 -4.82
CA THR A 50 -2.95 18.38 -3.74
C THR A 50 -3.49 19.41 -2.75
N PRO A 51 -4.15 20.52 -3.18
CA PRO A 51 -4.71 21.49 -2.24
C PRO A 51 -5.86 20.94 -1.36
N HIS A 52 -6.47 19.83 -1.74
CA HIS A 52 -7.56 19.20 -1.01
C HIS A 52 -7.14 17.93 -0.29
N PHE A 53 -5.85 17.56 -0.36
CA PHE A 53 -5.35 16.32 0.23
C PHE A 53 -5.02 16.49 1.73
N ALA A 54 -6.02 16.91 2.50
CA ALA A 54 -5.88 17.15 3.93
C ALA A 54 -5.36 15.92 4.71
N HIS A 55 -5.61 14.70 4.22
CA HIS A 55 -5.17 13.47 4.86
C HIS A 55 -3.66 13.45 5.14
N VAL A 56 -2.85 13.94 4.20
CA VAL A 56 -1.38 13.96 4.32
C VAL A 56 -0.79 15.35 4.60
N PHE A 57 -1.59 16.42 4.48
CA PHE A 57 -1.11 17.80 4.67
C PHE A 57 -1.70 18.52 5.89
N ALA A 58 -2.72 17.98 6.58
CA ALA A 58 -3.33 18.62 7.76
C ALA A 58 -2.54 18.44 9.06
N GLY A 59 -1.45 17.70 9.03
CA GLY A 59 -0.55 17.44 10.16
C GLY A 59 0.55 16.47 9.76
N ASP A 60 1.48 16.21 10.65
CA ASP A 60 2.66 15.36 10.39
C ASP A 60 2.40 13.85 10.56
N GLY A 61 1.27 13.47 11.17
CA GLY A 61 0.96 12.07 11.50
C GLY A 61 0.80 11.13 10.30
N TYR A 62 0.47 11.67 9.10
CA TYR A 62 0.29 10.91 7.86
C TYR A 62 1.16 11.40 6.71
N SER A 63 2.04 12.38 6.98
CA SER A 63 2.97 12.94 5.99
C SER A 63 3.89 11.86 5.44
N ALA A 64 4.01 11.78 4.11
CA ALA A 64 4.77 10.75 3.39
C ALA A 64 4.33 9.30 3.71
N GLY A 65 3.11 9.12 4.24
CA GLY A 65 2.61 7.84 4.75
C GLY A 65 1.52 7.19 3.90
N TYR A 66 1.02 7.86 2.85
CA TYR A 66 -0.13 7.34 2.11
C TYR A 66 0.14 6.02 1.38
N TYR A 67 1.38 5.75 1.00
CA TYR A 67 1.80 4.48 0.40
C TYR A 67 1.54 3.25 1.30
N SER A 68 1.43 3.45 2.62
CA SER A 68 1.31 2.37 3.61
C SER A 68 0.04 1.53 3.44
N TYR A 69 -1.03 2.12 2.90
CA TYR A 69 -2.27 1.36 2.63
C TYR A 69 -2.04 0.23 1.63
N MET A 70 -1.35 0.50 0.52
CA MET A 70 -1.05 -0.55 -0.46
C MET A 70 0.01 -1.52 0.07
N TRP A 71 0.93 -1.05 0.87
CA TRP A 71 1.90 -1.92 1.55
C TRP A 71 1.20 -2.91 2.48
N SER A 72 0.20 -2.45 3.23
CA SER A 72 -0.64 -3.32 4.07
C SER A 72 -1.43 -4.33 3.24
N GLU A 73 -1.94 -3.92 2.07
CA GLU A 73 -2.60 -4.86 1.14
C GLU A 73 -1.65 -5.94 0.61
N VAL A 74 -0.36 -5.63 0.39
CA VAL A 74 0.64 -6.64 0.01
C VAL A 74 0.77 -7.69 1.11
N MET A 75 0.85 -7.27 2.36
CA MET A 75 0.94 -8.17 3.50
C MET A 75 -0.33 -8.99 3.68
N ASP A 76 -1.49 -8.37 3.54
CA ASP A 76 -2.80 -9.01 3.65
C ASP A 76 -2.99 -10.09 2.58
N ALA A 77 -2.75 -9.75 1.32
CA ALA A 77 -2.87 -10.69 0.20
C ALA A 77 -1.91 -11.89 0.34
N ASP A 78 -0.65 -11.66 0.72
CA ASP A 78 0.32 -12.74 0.92
C ASP A 78 0.01 -13.58 2.18
N ALA A 79 -0.55 -12.97 3.23
CA ALA A 79 -1.00 -13.71 4.41
C ALA A 79 -2.19 -14.61 4.06
N PHE A 80 -3.15 -14.13 3.27
CA PHE A 80 -4.27 -14.95 2.81
C PHE A 80 -3.83 -16.06 1.85
N ALA A 81 -2.83 -15.82 1.02
CA ALA A 81 -2.26 -16.84 0.14
C ALA A 81 -1.76 -18.07 0.91
N ALA A 82 -1.38 -17.94 2.19
CA ALA A 82 -1.03 -19.09 3.01
C ALA A 82 -2.19 -20.07 3.19
N PHE A 83 -3.41 -19.57 3.27
CA PHE A 83 -4.61 -20.40 3.37
C PHE A 83 -5.00 -21.00 2.01
N GLU A 84 -4.74 -20.30 0.92
CA GLU A 84 -4.96 -20.82 -0.43
C GLU A 84 -3.96 -21.95 -0.76
N GLU A 85 -2.69 -21.82 -0.33
CA GLU A 85 -1.64 -22.84 -0.52
C GLU A 85 -1.98 -24.20 0.10
N ILE A 86 -2.75 -24.24 1.17
CA ILE A 86 -3.21 -25.48 1.83
C ILE A 86 -4.61 -25.88 1.39
N GLU A 87 -5.20 -25.17 0.42
CA GLU A 87 -6.53 -25.40 -0.14
C GLU A 87 -7.66 -25.47 0.94
N ASN A 88 -7.43 -24.83 2.08
CA ASN A 88 -8.40 -24.76 3.19
C ASN A 88 -8.42 -23.38 3.83
N PRO A 89 -9.28 -22.46 3.37
CA PRO A 89 -9.35 -21.09 3.90
C PRO A 89 -9.86 -21.02 5.36
N PHE A 90 -10.34 -22.14 5.91
CA PHE A 90 -10.82 -22.25 7.29
C PHE A 90 -9.94 -23.18 8.14
N ASP A 91 -8.66 -23.33 7.79
CA ASP A 91 -7.74 -24.14 8.57
C ASP A 91 -7.50 -23.54 9.96
N ALA A 92 -7.87 -24.30 11.00
CA ALA A 92 -7.83 -23.82 12.38
C ALA A 92 -6.40 -23.66 12.92
N ASP A 93 -5.47 -24.52 12.51
CA ASP A 93 -4.09 -24.48 13.00
C ASP A 93 -3.35 -23.27 12.40
N LEU A 94 -3.57 -23.00 11.11
CA LEU A 94 -2.99 -21.82 10.45
C LEU A 94 -3.62 -20.52 10.97
N ALA A 95 -4.94 -20.52 11.22
CA ALA A 95 -5.63 -19.39 11.84
C ALA A 95 -5.10 -19.09 13.25
N GLN A 96 -4.90 -20.14 14.07
CA GLN A 96 -4.31 -20.01 15.40
C GLN A 96 -2.86 -19.50 15.34
N LYS A 97 -2.10 -19.94 14.35
CA LYS A 97 -0.74 -19.42 14.11
C LYS A 97 -0.76 -17.93 13.79
N LEU A 98 -1.64 -17.49 12.89
CA LEU A 98 -1.79 -16.07 12.55
C LEU A 98 -2.17 -15.24 13.79
N GLU A 99 -3.14 -15.71 14.57
CA GLU A 99 -3.53 -15.06 15.81
C GLU A 99 -2.36 -14.93 16.79
N ASN A 100 -1.64 -16.01 17.06
CA ASN A 100 -0.56 -16.03 18.04
C ASN A 100 0.68 -15.25 17.63
N THR A 101 0.99 -15.20 16.33
CA THR A 101 2.22 -14.56 15.83
C THR A 101 2.01 -13.09 15.43
N VAL A 102 0.83 -12.72 14.93
CA VAL A 102 0.58 -11.37 14.40
C VAL A 102 -0.50 -10.66 15.22
N LEU A 103 -1.73 -11.17 15.20
CA LEU A 103 -2.89 -10.41 15.68
C LEU A 103 -2.82 -10.13 17.19
N SER A 104 -2.41 -11.11 18.01
CA SER A 104 -2.33 -10.96 19.47
C SER A 104 -1.13 -10.12 19.93
N LYS A 105 -0.16 -9.86 19.06
CA LYS A 105 1.07 -9.13 19.42
C LYS A 105 0.93 -7.63 19.24
N GLY A 106 0.10 -7.18 18.31
CA GLY A 106 -0.04 -5.75 18.00
C GLY A 106 1.30 -5.09 17.71
N GLY A 107 1.58 -3.96 18.34
CA GLY A 107 2.83 -3.21 18.19
C GLY A 107 3.94 -3.58 19.20
N SER A 108 3.88 -4.76 19.83
CA SER A 108 4.87 -5.16 20.85
C SER A 108 6.20 -5.70 20.31
N VAL A 109 6.22 -6.06 19.04
CA VAL A 109 7.41 -6.57 18.33
C VAL A 109 7.40 -5.97 16.93
N GLU A 110 8.56 -5.85 16.29
CA GLU A 110 8.69 -5.34 14.93
C GLU A 110 7.84 -6.15 13.94
N PRO A 111 7.06 -5.49 13.07
CA PRO A 111 6.10 -6.16 12.18
C PRO A 111 6.72 -7.19 11.23
N ASP A 112 7.92 -6.94 10.72
CA ASP A 112 8.67 -7.83 9.85
C ASP A 112 9.04 -9.15 10.55
N VAL A 113 9.40 -9.06 11.83
CA VAL A 113 9.67 -10.25 12.68
C VAL A 113 8.41 -11.08 12.86
N LEU A 114 7.30 -10.43 13.23
CA LEU A 114 6.01 -11.10 13.43
C LEU A 114 5.52 -11.76 12.14
N TYR A 115 5.60 -11.03 11.04
CA TYR A 115 5.20 -11.53 9.74
C TYR A 115 6.05 -12.75 9.30
N THR A 116 7.36 -12.66 9.49
CA THR A 116 8.27 -13.77 9.18
C THR A 116 8.00 -14.99 10.08
N GLN A 117 7.63 -14.80 11.34
CA GLN A 117 7.21 -15.91 12.22
C GLN A 117 5.94 -16.61 11.70
N PHE A 118 5.00 -15.86 11.15
CA PHE A 118 3.79 -16.42 10.55
C PHE A 118 4.08 -17.10 9.21
N ARG A 119 4.69 -16.35 8.27
CA ARG A 119 4.81 -16.77 6.86
C ARG A 119 6.09 -17.55 6.54
N GLY A 120 7.11 -17.46 7.41
CA GLY A 120 8.45 -18.01 7.16
C GLY A 120 9.33 -17.17 6.23
N ARG A 121 8.81 -16.08 5.69
CA ARG A 121 9.47 -15.14 4.78
C ARG A 121 8.82 -13.78 4.83
N MET A 122 9.45 -12.77 4.28
CA MET A 122 8.80 -11.48 4.00
C MET A 122 7.80 -11.61 2.83
N PRO A 123 6.76 -10.76 2.78
CA PRO A 123 5.77 -10.81 1.71
C PRO A 123 6.38 -10.42 0.36
N GLY A 124 5.89 -11.05 -0.72
CA GLY A 124 6.09 -10.61 -2.09
C GLY A 124 4.85 -9.88 -2.61
N ILE A 125 4.97 -9.25 -3.78
CA ILE A 125 3.86 -8.53 -4.41
C ILE A 125 2.95 -9.44 -5.26
N ASP A 126 3.34 -10.69 -5.48
CA ASP A 126 2.68 -11.58 -6.44
C ASP A 126 1.21 -11.85 -6.08
N ALA A 127 0.92 -12.10 -4.80
CA ALA A 127 -0.45 -12.34 -4.33
C ALA A 127 -1.35 -11.11 -4.57
N LEU A 128 -0.85 -9.89 -4.30
CA LEU A 128 -1.58 -8.67 -4.60
C LEU A 128 -1.83 -8.50 -6.10
N LEU A 129 -0.81 -8.73 -6.93
CA LEU A 129 -0.95 -8.60 -8.40
C LEU A 129 -1.94 -9.62 -8.96
N GLN A 130 -1.93 -10.87 -8.45
CA GLN A 130 -2.91 -11.89 -8.82
C GLN A 130 -4.34 -11.46 -8.45
N GLY A 131 -4.55 -11.04 -7.21
CA GLY A 131 -5.85 -10.55 -6.74
C GLY A 131 -6.37 -9.32 -7.51
N ARG A 132 -5.47 -8.50 -8.04
CA ARG A 132 -5.79 -7.34 -8.88
C ARG A 132 -5.88 -7.65 -10.37
N VAL A 133 -5.65 -8.90 -10.78
CA VAL A 133 -5.61 -9.32 -12.20
C VAL A 133 -4.58 -8.50 -12.98
N LEU A 134 -3.43 -8.25 -12.39
CA LEU A 134 -2.29 -7.53 -12.99
C LEU A 134 -1.07 -8.44 -13.19
N ALA A 135 -1.11 -9.68 -12.69
CA ALA A 135 -0.11 -10.69 -12.99
C ALA A 135 -0.30 -11.21 -14.42
N THR A 136 0.80 -11.31 -15.17
CA THR A 136 0.86 -11.94 -16.51
C THR A 136 1.31 -13.40 -16.41
#